data_0008dadaa67023d0c332878fc568b20d
#
_entry.id   0008dadaa67023d0c332878fc568b20d
#
_cell.length_a   1.000
_cell.length_b   1.000
_cell.length_c   1.000
_cell.angle_alpha   90.00
_cell.angle_beta   90.00
_cell.angle_gamma   90.00
#
_symmetry.space_group_name_H-M   'P 1'
#
loop_
_entity.id
_entity.type
_entity.pdbx_description
1 polymer ?
#
loop_
_entity_poly.entity_id
_entity_poly.type
_entity_poly.pdbx_seq_one_letter_code
_entity_poly.pdbx_strand_id
1 'polypeptide(L)'
;MEEIRTFVAIELNEEIKSELTRVQEMLKEKIATPHLRWVNPANVHLTLKFLGNVPLDRIQEITAALREACIGLSPFIMGVSGIGCFPSTNNPRVIWVGVQEETGRLKRLQERVEERLAGLGFKPEPRPFHPHLTLGRVRKQAHVGARRIIGGIVSAASVGDL
;
A
#
# COMPACT_ATOMS: atom_id res chain seq x y z
N MET A 1 3.64 21.06 -20.94
CA MET A 1 2.32 20.59 -20.45
C MET A 1 2.45 20.18 -19.00
N GLU A 2 1.49 20.54 -18.22
CA GLU A 2 1.47 20.23 -16.79
C GLU A 2 1.23 18.73 -16.56
N GLU A 3 2.00 18.15 -15.65
CA GLU A 3 1.88 16.75 -15.25
C GLU A 3 1.56 16.65 -13.76
N ILE A 4 0.86 15.59 -13.38
CA ILE A 4 0.51 15.31 -12.00
C ILE A 4 0.93 13.88 -11.65
N ARG A 5 1.50 13.73 -10.47
CA ARG A 5 1.84 12.41 -9.94
C ARG A 5 0.54 11.65 -9.65
N THR A 6 0.40 10.49 -10.27
CA THR A 6 -0.86 9.76 -10.31
C THR A 6 -0.69 8.32 -9.86
N PHE A 7 -1.66 7.84 -9.10
CA PHE A 7 -1.76 6.42 -8.74
C PHE A 7 -3.22 6.02 -8.65
N VAL A 8 -3.49 4.74 -8.84
CA VAL A 8 -4.81 4.15 -8.73
C VAL A 8 -4.93 3.47 -7.38
N ALA A 9 -5.97 3.81 -6.63
CA ALA A 9 -6.11 3.31 -5.26
C ALA A 9 -7.58 3.13 -4.86
N ILE A 10 -7.77 2.32 -3.83
CA ILE A 10 -9.05 2.17 -3.14
C ILE A 10 -8.98 2.99 -1.87
N GLU A 11 -10.00 3.83 -1.63
CA GLU A 11 -10.13 4.54 -0.36
C GLU A 11 -10.57 3.58 0.74
N LEU A 12 -10.10 3.85 1.96
CA LEU A 12 -10.40 3.03 3.12
C LEU A 12 -11.54 3.64 3.93
N ASN A 13 -12.34 2.78 4.55
CA ASN A 13 -13.38 3.24 5.47
C ASN A 13 -12.78 3.60 6.85
N GLU A 14 -13.60 4.20 7.71
CA GLU A 14 -13.15 4.64 9.03
C GLU A 14 -12.78 3.48 9.96
N GLU A 15 -13.38 2.31 9.79
CA GLU A 15 -13.04 1.12 10.58
C GLU A 15 -11.60 0.68 10.31
N ILE A 16 -11.21 0.60 9.05
CA ILE A 16 -9.82 0.24 8.68
C ILE A 16 -8.85 1.32 9.15
N LYS A 17 -9.19 2.59 8.99
CA LYS A 17 -8.33 3.69 9.45
C LYS A 17 -8.11 3.66 10.95
N SER A 18 -9.16 3.35 11.72
CA SER A 18 -9.06 3.17 13.18
C SER A 18 -8.14 2.01 13.54
N GLU A 19 -8.25 0.91 12.81
CA GLU A 19 -7.39 -0.25 13.02
C GLU A 19 -5.92 0.07 12.69
N LEU A 20 -5.67 0.84 11.64
CA LEU A 20 -4.32 1.31 11.32
C LEU A 20 -3.74 2.18 12.44
N THR A 21 -4.56 3.05 12.99
CA THR A 21 -4.14 3.89 14.13
C THR A 21 -3.75 3.03 15.31
N ARG A 22 -4.56 2.01 15.63
CA ARG A 22 -4.26 1.07 16.72
C ARG A 22 -2.93 0.36 16.53
N VAL A 23 -2.70 -0.16 15.31
CA VAL A 23 -1.46 -0.87 14.98
C VAL A 23 -0.26 0.09 15.05
N GLN A 24 -0.39 1.31 14.54
CA GLN A 24 0.68 2.29 14.63
C GLN A 24 1.03 2.64 16.07
N GLU A 25 0.03 2.86 16.93
CA GLU A 25 0.26 3.18 18.35
C GLU A 25 0.97 2.03 19.05
N MET A 26 0.58 0.79 18.78
CA MET A 26 1.25 -0.39 19.30
C MET A 26 2.73 -0.44 18.88
N LEU A 27 3.01 -0.17 17.62
CA LEU A 27 4.38 -0.18 17.11
C LEU A 27 5.20 1.00 17.63
N LYS A 28 4.60 2.17 17.78
CA LYS A 28 5.28 3.36 18.32
C LYS A 28 5.78 3.14 19.75
N GLU A 29 5.06 2.37 20.54
CA GLU A 29 5.52 2.01 21.89
C GLU A 29 6.78 1.16 21.85
N LYS A 30 6.94 0.34 20.82
CA LYS A 30 8.07 -0.58 20.66
C LYS A 30 9.22 0.01 19.87
N ILE A 31 8.92 0.95 18.97
CA ILE A 31 9.91 1.56 18.07
C ILE A 31 10.02 3.05 18.39
N ALA A 32 10.95 3.38 19.27
CA ALA A 32 11.22 4.78 19.63
C ALA A 32 12.48 5.25 18.88
N THR A 33 12.32 5.67 17.64
CA THR A 33 13.46 6.14 16.85
C THR A 33 13.04 7.30 15.94
N PRO A 34 13.93 8.32 15.76
CA PRO A 34 13.67 9.41 14.81
C PRO A 34 13.88 8.96 13.35
N HIS A 35 14.37 7.73 13.13
CA HIS A 35 14.65 7.21 11.79
C HIS A 35 13.41 6.65 11.08
N LEU A 36 12.26 6.66 11.74
CA LEU A 36 11.02 6.15 11.19
C LEU A 36 10.00 7.27 11.09
N ARG A 37 9.47 7.45 9.88
CA ARG A 37 8.43 8.44 9.61
C ARG A 37 7.09 7.73 9.46
N TRP A 38 6.19 7.96 10.39
CA TRP A 38 4.85 7.38 10.37
C TRP A 38 3.95 8.08 9.36
N VAL A 39 3.13 7.30 8.66
CA VAL A 39 2.14 7.84 7.73
C VAL A 39 0.86 8.14 8.50
N ASN A 40 0.27 9.32 8.25
CA ASN A 40 -1.02 9.65 8.84
C ASN A 40 -2.09 8.68 8.28
N PRO A 41 -2.82 7.94 9.14
CA PRO A 41 -3.85 7.00 8.68
C PRO A 41 -4.89 7.61 7.75
N ALA A 42 -5.20 8.91 7.91
CA ALA A 42 -6.14 9.61 7.02
C ALA A 42 -5.66 9.66 5.57
N ASN A 43 -4.34 9.53 5.34
CA ASN A 43 -3.73 9.60 4.01
C ASN A 43 -3.38 8.22 3.45
N VAL A 44 -3.73 7.15 4.13
CA VAL A 44 -3.42 5.79 3.68
C VAL A 44 -4.48 5.30 2.72
N HIS A 45 -4.03 4.75 1.59
CA HIS A 45 -4.88 4.15 0.58
C HIS A 45 -4.33 2.77 0.19
N LEU A 46 -5.19 1.91 -0.30
CA LEU A 46 -4.74 0.66 -0.91
C LEU A 46 -4.39 0.93 -2.37
N THR A 47 -3.10 1.01 -2.66
CA THR A 47 -2.63 1.28 -4.02
C THR A 47 -2.73 0.03 -4.89
N LEU A 48 -3.37 0.17 -6.05
CA LEU A 48 -3.47 -0.88 -7.05
C LEU A 48 -2.39 -0.74 -8.12
N LYS A 49 -2.06 0.49 -8.50
CA LYS A 49 -1.05 0.77 -9.52
C LYS A 49 -0.53 2.20 -9.42
N PHE A 50 0.78 2.37 -9.52
CA PHE A 50 1.42 3.68 -9.68
C PHE A 50 1.58 3.99 -11.16
N LEU A 51 1.19 5.19 -11.56
CA LEU A 51 1.31 5.65 -12.95
C LEU A 51 2.45 6.67 -13.15
N GLY A 52 2.99 7.19 -12.05
CA GLY A 52 4.01 8.22 -12.11
C GLY A 52 3.43 9.58 -12.53
N ASN A 53 4.24 10.39 -13.18
CA ASN A 53 3.81 11.69 -13.68
C ASN A 53 3.01 11.52 -14.97
N VAL A 54 1.79 12.04 -14.97
CA VAL A 54 0.82 11.89 -16.05
C VAL A 54 0.36 13.26 -16.51
N PRO A 55 0.34 13.53 -17.83
CA PRO A 55 -0.25 14.76 -18.34
C PRO A 55 -1.72 14.92 -17.93
N LEU A 56 -2.12 16.12 -17.54
CA LEU A 56 -3.47 16.37 -17.04
C LEU A 56 -4.55 15.99 -18.07
N ASP A 57 -4.26 16.13 -19.34
CA ASP A 57 -5.23 15.81 -20.41
C ASP A 57 -5.47 14.30 -20.56
N ARG A 58 -4.66 13.46 -19.92
CA ARG A 58 -4.87 12.01 -19.94
C ARG A 58 -5.75 11.48 -18.81
N ILE A 59 -6.09 12.31 -17.84
CA ILE A 59 -6.86 11.85 -16.66
C ILE A 59 -8.25 11.34 -17.06
N GLN A 60 -8.90 11.93 -18.05
CA GLN A 60 -10.22 11.49 -18.50
C GLN A 60 -10.18 10.07 -19.10
N GLU A 61 -9.20 9.77 -19.95
CA GLU A 61 -9.09 8.43 -20.54
C GLU A 61 -8.73 7.38 -19.49
N ILE A 62 -7.91 7.74 -18.51
CA ILE A 62 -7.59 6.87 -17.38
C ILE A 62 -8.85 6.57 -16.57
N THR A 63 -9.63 7.59 -16.26
CA THR A 63 -10.89 7.45 -15.52
C THR A 63 -11.87 6.52 -16.25
N ALA A 64 -11.99 6.68 -17.56
CA ALA A 64 -12.85 5.82 -18.38
C ALA A 64 -12.39 4.35 -18.34
N ALA A 65 -11.07 4.14 -18.44
CA ALA A 65 -10.49 2.79 -18.34
C ALA A 65 -10.75 2.15 -16.98
N LEU A 66 -10.68 2.92 -15.90
CA LEU A 66 -10.97 2.42 -14.55
C LEU A 66 -12.45 2.06 -14.38
N ARG A 67 -13.36 2.83 -14.96
CA ARG A 67 -14.78 2.49 -14.94
C ARG A 67 -15.03 1.15 -15.64
N GLU A 68 -14.40 0.93 -16.78
CA GLU A 68 -14.49 -0.33 -17.51
C GLU A 68 -13.91 -1.49 -16.68
N ALA A 69 -12.80 -1.25 -15.99
CA ALA A 69 -12.19 -2.27 -15.13
C ALA A 69 -13.12 -2.74 -14.01
N CYS A 70 -14.01 -1.87 -13.54
CA CYS A 70 -14.95 -2.16 -12.46
C CYS A 70 -16.25 -2.83 -12.93
N ILE A 71 -16.53 -2.86 -14.22
CA ILE A 71 -17.78 -3.44 -14.73
C ILE A 71 -17.86 -4.94 -14.40
N GLY A 72 -18.99 -5.35 -13.81
CA GLY A 72 -19.25 -6.76 -13.50
C GLY A 72 -18.56 -7.26 -12.24
N LEU A 73 -17.87 -6.40 -11.50
CA LEU A 73 -17.31 -6.76 -10.20
C LEU A 73 -18.28 -6.46 -9.07
N SER A 74 -18.58 -7.48 -8.27
CA SER A 74 -19.40 -7.31 -7.07
C SER A 74 -18.58 -6.69 -5.94
N PRO A 75 -19.23 -5.97 -5.01
CA PRO A 75 -18.55 -5.50 -3.81
C PRO A 75 -17.89 -6.63 -3.03
N PHE A 76 -16.83 -6.32 -2.31
CA PHE A 76 -16.11 -7.30 -1.51
C PHE A 76 -15.65 -6.68 -0.19
N ILE A 77 -15.33 -7.55 0.76
CA ILE A 77 -14.87 -7.14 2.09
C ILE A 77 -13.37 -7.38 2.16
N MET A 78 -12.62 -6.37 2.63
CA MET A 78 -11.20 -6.48 2.89
C MET A 78 -10.94 -6.45 4.38
N GLY A 79 -10.00 -7.28 4.82
CA GLY A 79 -9.47 -7.25 6.18
C GLY A 79 -8.00 -6.87 6.19
N VAL A 80 -7.50 -6.46 7.34
CA VAL A 80 -6.08 -6.17 7.53
C VAL A 80 -5.48 -7.20 8.48
N SER A 81 -4.33 -7.76 8.11
CA SER A 81 -3.62 -8.70 8.97
C SER A 81 -2.17 -8.86 8.53
N GLY A 82 -1.31 -9.14 9.50
CA GLY A 82 0.10 -9.34 9.26
C GLY A 82 0.86 -8.05 9.03
N ILE A 83 1.96 -7.89 9.74
CA ILE A 83 2.86 -6.74 9.62
C ILE A 83 4.14 -7.22 8.93
N GLY A 84 4.67 -6.42 8.05
CA GLY A 84 5.93 -6.74 7.38
C GLY A 84 6.69 -5.51 6.94
N CYS A 85 7.80 -5.75 6.29
CA CYS A 85 8.66 -4.73 5.74
C CYS A 85 9.03 -5.03 4.30
N PHE A 86 9.15 -3.97 3.49
CA PHE A 86 9.77 -4.04 2.18
C PHE A 86 11.13 -3.35 2.24
N PRO A 87 12.16 -3.82 1.53
CA PRO A 87 12.20 -5.10 0.82
C PRO A 87 12.23 -6.33 1.72
N SER A 88 12.68 -6.20 2.96
CA SER A 88 12.72 -7.30 3.92
C SER A 88 12.88 -6.77 5.34
N THR A 89 12.71 -7.63 6.36
CA THR A 89 12.96 -7.26 7.76
C THR A 89 14.45 -7.07 8.05
N ASN A 90 15.33 -7.61 7.21
CA ASN A 90 16.79 -7.38 7.34
C ASN A 90 17.21 -5.99 6.84
N ASN A 91 16.47 -5.42 5.91
CA ASN A 91 16.71 -4.09 5.38
C ASN A 91 15.40 -3.36 5.17
N PRO A 92 14.71 -2.99 6.27
CA PRO A 92 13.39 -2.38 6.17
C PRO A 92 13.49 -0.95 5.63
N ARG A 93 12.65 -0.64 4.66
CA ARG A 93 12.45 0.71 4.14
C ARG A 93 11.01 1.17 4.30
N VAL A 94 10.08 0.23 4.20
CA VAL A 94 8.64 0.48 4.36
C VAL A 94 8.08 -0.55 5.33
N ILE A 95 7.35 -0.07 6.33
CA ILE A 95 6.60 -0.93 7.24
C ILE A 95 5.15 -0.91 6.76
N TRP A 96 4.56 -2.09 6.60
CA TRP A 96 3.21 -2.23 6.09
C TRP A 96 2.39 -3.24 6.89
N VAL A 97 1.07 -3.15 6.76
CA VAL A 97 0.14 -4.19 7.16
C VAL A 97 -0.48 -4.79 5.90
N GLY A 98 -0.66 -6.10 5.89
CA GLY A 98 -1.22 -6.81 4.76
C GLY A 98 -2.73 -6.61 4.65
N VAL A 99 -3.24 -6.70 3.43
CA VAL A 99 -4.67 -6.69 3.15
C VAL A 99 -5.08 -8.08 2.65
N GLN A 100 -6.14 -8.61 3.21
CA GLN A 100 -6.69 -9.89 2.81
C GLN A 100 -8.09 -9.73 2.24
N GLU A 101 -8.32 -10.42 1.15
CA GLU A 101 -9.62 -10.50 0.49
C GLU A 101 -9.78 -11.93 -0.02
N GLU A 102 -10.73 -12.66 0.55
CA GLU A 102 -10.80 -14.11 0.39
C GLU A 102 -11.44 -14.59 -0.90
N THR A 103 -12.21 -13.73 -1.58
CA THR A 103 -12.97 -14.14 -2.77
C THR A 103 -12.17 -14.10 -4.06
N GLY A 104 -11.02 -13.43 -4.07
CA GLY A 104 -10.22 -13.17 -5.28
C GLY A 104 -10.68 -11.96 -6.07
N ARG A 105 -11.68 -11.23 -5.60
CA ARG A 105 -12.21 -10.05 -6.30
C ARG A 105 -11.24 -8.87 -6.30
N LEU A 106 -10.52 -8.67 -5.21
CA LEU A 106 -9.50 -7.62 -5.15
C LEU A 106 -8.40 -7.89 -6.17
N LYS A 107 -7.90 -9.12 -6.22
CA LYS A 107 -6.88 -9.53 -7.19
C LYS A 107 -7.39 -9.34 -8.61
N ARG A 108 -8.61 -9.72 -8.88
CA ARG A 108 -9.23 -9.57 -10.19
C ARG A 108 -9.38 -8.10 -10.59
N LEU A 109 -9.77 -7.24 -9.65
CA LEU A 109 -9.84 -5.81 -9.91
C LEU A 109 -8.46 -5.25 -10.28
N GLN A 110 -7.43 -5.61 -9.53
CA GLN A 110 -6.07 -5.16 -9.79
C GLN A 110 -5.59 -5.66 -11.18
N GLU A 111 -5.86 -6.89 -11.53
CA GLU A 111 -5.52 -7.44 -12.85
C GLU A 111 -6.22 -6.69 -13.98
N ARG A 112 -7.49 -6.34 -13.80
CA ARG A 112 -8.25 -5.57 -14.78
C ARG A 112 -7.73 -4.14 -14.93
N VAL A 113 -7.35 -3.52 -13.82
CA VAL A 113 -6.72 -2.19 -13.84
C VAL A 113 -5.42 -2.25 -14.64
N GLU A 114 -4.58 -3.24 -14.38
CA GLU A 114 -3.34 -3.43 -15.14
C GLU A 114 -3.60 -3.61 -16.64
N GLU A 115 -4.55 -4.45 -16.98
CA GLU A 115 -4.90 -4.76 -18.37
C GLU A 115 -5.44 -3.54 -19.10
N ARG A 116 -6.38 -2.81 -18.50
CA ARG A 116 -6.97 -1.63 -19.12
C ARG A 116 -5.96 -0.50 -19.30
N LEU A 117 -5.11 -0.30 -18.29
CA LEU A 117 -4.10 0.77 -18.38
C LEU A 117 -2.93 0.38 -19.28
N ALA A 118 -2.64 -0.91 -19.44
CA ALA A 118 -1.68 -1.35 -20.45
C ALA A 118 -2.12 -0.95 -21.84
N GLY A 119 -3.42 -1.01 -22.12
CA GLY A 119 -3.99 -0.53 -23.38
C GLY A 119 -3.80 0.96 -23.64
N LEU A 120 -3.56 1.74 -22.59
CA LEU A 120 -3.26 3.18 -22.67
C LEU A 120 -1.76 3.47 -22.68
N GLY A 121 -0.91 2.45 -22.67
CA GLY A 121 0.55 2.59 -22.71
C GLY A 121 1.25 2.57 -21.36
N PHE A 122 0.52 2.30 -20.29
CA PHE A 122 1.14 2.15 -18.97
C PHE A 122 1.64 0.74 -18.79
N LYS A 123 2.95 0.58 -18.60
CA LYS A 123 3.58 -0.74 -18.50
C LYS A 123 3.01 -1.55 -17.32
N PRO A 124 2.73 -2.84 -17.52
CA PRO A 124 2.37 -3.72 -16.42
C PRO A 124 3.47 -3.77 -15.34
N GLU A 125 3.07 -3.83 -14.09
CA GLU A 125 4.01 -4.02 -12.99
C GLU A 125 4.60 -5.44 -13.07
N PRO A 126 5.94 -5.61 -13.16
CA PRO A 126 6.54 -6.93 -13.28
C PRO A 126 6.46 -7.77 -12.01
N ARG A 127 6.30 -7.13 -10.84
CA ARG A 127 6.22 -7.82 -9.56
C ARG A 127 4.79 -8.27 -9.27
N PRO A 128 4.61 -9.42 -8.61
CA PRO A 128 3.27 -9.85 -8.18
C PRO A 128 2.60 -8.80 -7.30
N PHE A 129 1.29 -8.69 -7.42
CA PHE A 129 0.51 -7.79 -6.59
C PHE A 129 0.52 -8.27 -5.14
N HIS A 130 0.98 -7.43 -4.23
CA HIS A 130 0.98 -7.69 -2.80
C HIS A 130 0.17 -6.58 -2.12
N PRO A 131 -1.13 -6.80 -1.86
CA PRO A 131 -1.97 -5.76 -1.27
C PRO A 131 -1.52 -5.44 0.15
N HIS A 132 -1.20 -4.18 0.39
CA HIS A 132 -0.68 -3.72 1.68
C HIS A 132 -1.02 -2.26 1.92
N LEU A 133 -0.98 -1.88 3.19
CA LEU A 133 -1.17 -0.49 3.61
C LEU A 133 0.09 -0.03 4.32
N THR A 134 0.68 1.05 3.85
CA THR A 134 1.91 1.57 4.42
C THR A 134 1.64 2.25 5.76
N LEU A 135 2.34 1.82 6.78
CA LEU A 135 2.27 2.40 8.13
C LEU A 135 3.36 3.43 8.39
N GLY A 136 4.53 3.20 7.82
CA GLY A 136 5.67 4.08 8.05
C GLY A 136 6.79 3.82 7.05
N ARG A 137 7.69 4.79 6.97
CA ARG A 137 8.86 4.72 6.09
C ARG A 137 10.12 4.96 6.90
N VAL A 138 11.10 4.09 6.70
CA VAL A 138 12.42 4.25 7.34
C VAL A 138 13.17 5.33 6.57
N ARG A 139 13.73 6.31 7.31
CA ARG A 139 14.48 7.40 6.71
C ARG A 139 15.75 6.87 6.05
N LYS A 140 16.16 7.50 4.95
CA LYS A 140 17.36 7.11 4.20
C LYS A 140 18.63 7.19 5.06
N GLN A 141 18.65 8.09 6.03
CA GLN A 141 19.78 8.33 6.92
C GLN A 141 19.92 7.26 8.02
N ALA A 142 18.94 6.36 8.15
CA ALA A 142 19.01 5.32 9.16
C ALA A 142 20.19 4.39 8.92
N HIS A 143 21.02 4.21 9.94
CA HIS A 143 22.15 3.29 9.86
C HIS A 143 21.70 1.82 10.01
N VAL A 144 22.61 0.90 9.74
CA VAL A 144 22.32 -0.55 9.76
C VAL A 144 21.77 -1.01 11.11
N GLY A 145 22.32 -0.51 12.21
CA GLY A 145 21.86 -0.86 13.56
C GLY A 145 20.41 -0.47 13.80
N ALA A 146 20.03 0.76 13.43
CA ALA A 146 18.65 1.23 13.56
C ALA A 146 17.70 0.40 12.70
N ARG A 147 18.10 0.07 11.48
CA ARG A 147 17.30 -0.76 10.57
C ARG A 147 17.08 -2.16 11.11
N ARG A 148 18.11 -2.76 11.71
CA ARG A 148 17.98 -4.09 12.32
C ARG A 148 17.02 -4.10 13.50
N ILE A 149 17.07 -3.07 14.34
CA ILE A 149 16.16 -2.95 15.48
C ILE A 149 14.71 -2.83 14.98
N ILE A 150 14.46 -1.96 14.01
CA ILE A 150 13.12 -1.79 13.43
C ILE A 150 12.64 -3.11 12.83
N GLY A 151 13.44 -3.76 12.00
CA GLY A 151 13.09 -5.03 11.37
C GLY A 151 12.82 -6.15 12.36
N GLY A 152 13.61 -6.22 13.44
CA GLY A 152 13.42 -7.21 14.50
C GLY A 152 12.11 -7.02 15.24
N ILE A 153 11.74 -5.77 15.55
CA ILE A 153 10.48 -5.47 16.24
C ILE A 153 9.29 -5.82 15.33
N VAL A 154 9.36 -5.45 14.06
CA VAL A 154 8.29 -5.76 13.10
C VAL A 154 8.13 -7.27 12.94
N SER A 155 9.23 -8.01 12.82
CA SER A 155 9.21 -9.46 12.72
C SER A 155 8.57 -10.12 13.94
N ALA A 156 8.88 -9.64 15.14
CA ALA A 156 8.29 -10.14 16.38
C ALA A 156 6.79 -9.81 16.47
N ALA A 157 6.40 -8.61 16.08
CA ALA A 157 5.00 -8.17 16.11
C ALA A 157 4.13 -8.95 15.12
N SER A 158 4.68 -9.38 13.96
CA SER A 158 3.92 -10.10 12.95
C SER A 158 3.48 -11.49 13.41
N VAL A 159 4.08 -12.03 14.47
CA VAL A 159 3.83 -13.40 14.91
C VAL A 159 2.70 -13.49 15.96
N GLY A 160 2.40 -12.44 16.70
CA GLY A 160 1.55 -12.57 17.87
C GLY A 160 0.43 -11.57 18.10
N ASP A 161 0.39 -10.44 17.40
CA ASP A 161 -0.42 -9.30 17.84
C ASP A 161 -1.52 -8.84 16.88
N LEU A 162 -1.75 -9.58 15.77
CA LEU A 162 -2.79 -9.23 14.81
C LEU A 162 -3.73 -10.38 14.52
#